data_75f3889b94fbbf17617b75ff6ea645aa
#
_entry.id   75f3889b94fbbf17617b75ff6ea645aa
#
_cell.length_a   1.000
_cell.length_b   1.000
_cell.length_c   1.000
_cell.angle_alpha   90.00
_cell.angle_beta   90.00
_cell.angle_gamma   90.00
#
_symmetry.space_group_name_H-M   'P 1'
#
loop_
_entity.id
_entity.type
_entity.pdbx_description
1 polymer ?
#
loop_
_entity_poly.entity_id
_entity_poly.type
_entity_poly.pdbx_seq_one_letter_code
_entity_poly.pdbx_strand_id
1 'polypeptide(L)'
;MRQKIVRLVLVGGVLVLAMLLLLATCGSGEKSSDKPKKQARASAAPVTQLTVPSVFATEHGWELVGTSPDYALSRTTGSLAYLVRVSDTKYQLRTIDSETGEAGWHGESWRPPSPQHFPRLLPVTVDDHEYFVTWSYGKVGENALTPADTIVSLDVYNVQDGSRRRVEVPWNSVPTVTATGPGILISDGRTNSAVVDPVTGRVSEITAPALKYPKGCTTCKQLTEVRGLTKKGLLVSGAKEFWVQGGWFSRNVAPKGTDRLSGIPTSVVPGLVLTKWQLAKGAKRAATHDLWAVQDMETGKPLSSVECSKPAIKPGQYPQLVAAPSGNFLVAGPLAFDLSTKRGFCFEGADGTKPLTLASVTDEGIAYGAANARNAADVLAGGGTPVAVAIRSGTTGALPSNQRVPGAVTSDGVGLFRWTDEKDRPHLIGYPSAN
;
A
#
# COMPACT_ATOMS: atom_id res chain seq x y z
N MET A 1 56.08 57.83 -14.81
CA MET A 1 55.00 57.05 -14.16
C MET A 1 54.13 56.19 -15.13
N ARG A 2 53.87 56.56 -16.35
CA ARG A 2 53.03 55.81 -17.27
C ARG A 2 53.62 54.45 -17.76
N GLN A 3 54.92 54.28 -17.89
CA GLN A 3 55.52 53.03 -18.36
C GLN A 3 55.55 51.87 -17.32
N LYS A 4 55.52 52.17 -16.02
CA LYS A 4 55.50 51.13 -14.99
C LYS A 4 54.06 50.48 -14.81
N ILE A 5 53.02 51.25 -15.07
CA ILE A 5 51.64 50.77 -14.98
C ILE A 5 51.29 49.82 -16.14
N VAL A 6 51.82 50.09 -17.35
CA VAL A 6 51.56 49.23 -18.53
C VAL A 6 52.27 47.86 -18.38
N ARG A 7 53.44 47.78 -17.76
CA ARG A 7 54.11 46.48 -17.52
C ARG A 7 53.42 45.67 -16.42
N LEU A 8 52.80 46.32 -15.42
CA LEU A 8 52.04 45.60 -14.38
C LEU A 8 50.75 45.00 -14.90
N VAL A 9 50.07 45.72 -15.79
CA VAL A 9 48.83 45.24 -16.43
C VAL A 9 49.09 44.08 -17.40
N LEU A 10 50.19 44.10 -18.11
CA LEU A 10 50.59 43.01 -19.02
C LEU A 10 50.96 41.71 -18.29
N VAL A 11 51.68 41.81 -17.18
CA VAL A 11 52.03 40.63 -16.35
C VAL A 11 50.80 40.05 -15.64
N GLY A 12 49.87 40.88 -15.16
CA GLY A 12 48.61 40.43 -14.55
C GLY A 12 47.71 39.76 -15.59
N GLY A 13 47.64 40.28 -16.82
CA GLY A 13 46.81 39.70 -17.89
C GLY A 13 47.31 38.30 -18.36
N VAL A 14 48.60 38.09 -18.44
CA VAL A 14 49.19 36.79 -18.81
C VAL A 14 48.97 35.73 -17.74
N LEU A 15 49.05 36.11 -16.47
CA LEU A 15 48.78 35.19 -15.33
C LEU A 15 47.31 34.76 -15.27
N VAL A 16 46.40 35.68 -15.52
CA VAL A 16 44.93 35.36 -15.54
C VAL A 16 44.62 34.49 -16.77
N LEU A 17 45.25 34.75 -17.94
CA LEU A 17 45.03 33.91 -19.12
C LEU A 17 45.64 32.53 -18.96
N ALA A 18 46.77 32.39 -18.29
CA ALA A 18 47.39 31.08 -17.98
C ALA A 18 46.54 30.28 -16.97
N MET A 19 45.90 30.93 -16.00
CA MET A 19 45.01 30.31 -15.03
C MET A 19 43.70 29.87 -15.65
N LEU A 20 43.16 30.63 -16.59
CA LEU A 20 41.97 30.28 -17.38
C LEU A 20 42.24 29.13 -18.38
N LEU A 21 43.39 29.04 -18.95
CA LEU A 21 43.79 27.91 -19.81
C LEU A 21 44.03 26.62 -19.04
N LEU A 22 44.51 26.69 -17.78
CA LEU A 22 44.65 25.52 -16.90
C LEU A 22 43.29 25.01 -16.41
N LEU A 23 42.26 25.86 -16.27
CA LEU A 23 40.89 25.45 -15.95
C LEU A 23 40.13 24.85 -17.16
N ALA A 24 40.51 25.20 -18.38
CA ALA A 24 39.88 24.68 -19.60
C ALA A 24 40.38 23.30 -20.04
N THR A 25 41.49 22.82 -19.52
CA THR A 25 42.05 21.49 -19.87
C THR A 25 41.66 20.38 -18.86
N CYS A 26 40.92 20.70 -17.79
CA CYS A 26 40.41 19.71 -16.85
C CYS A 26 38.89 19.42 -17.00
N GLY A 27 38.28 19.72 -18.13
CA GLY A 27 36.82 19.68 -18.33
C GLY A 27 36.31 18.85 -19.49
N SER A 28 36.97 17.76 -19.92
CA SER A 28 36.36 16.81 -20.85
C SER A 28 36.68 15.37 -20.45
N GLY A 29 36.24 14.99 -19.25
CA GLY A 29 35.98 13.61 -18.89
C GLY A 29 34.50 13.48 -18.81
N GLU A 30 33.86 12.87 -19.80
CA GLU A 30 32.53 12.27 -19.65
C GLU A 30 32.60 11.31 -18.47
N LYS A 31 32.26 11.83 -17.27
CA LYS A 31 31.89 10.97 -16.16
C LYS A 31 30.52 10.42 -16.49
N SER A 32 30.50 9.28 -17.17
CA SER A 32 29.50 8.27 -16.95
C SER A 32 29.27 8.25 -15.44
N SER A 33 28.06 8.63 -15.01
CA SER A 33 27.63 8.47 -13.64
C SER A 33 27.29 7.00 -13.41
N ASP A 34 28.28 6.14 -13.49
CA ASP A 34 28.24 4.90 -12.76
C ASP A 34 28.26 5.27 -11.28
N LYS A 35 27.07 5.44 -10.69
CA LYS A 35 26.91 5.23 -9.27
C LYS A 35 27.57 3.87 -9.01
N PRO A 36 28.55 3.78 -8.08
CA PRO A 36 29.07 2.46 -7.74
C PRO A 36 27.86 1.64 -7.34
N LYS A 37 27.55 0.58 -8.12
CA LYS A 37 26.65 -0.47 -7.67
C LYS A 37 27.23 -0.89 -6.33
N LYS A 38 26.56 -0.56 -5.22
CA LYS A 38 26.85 -1.15 -3.92
C LYS A 38 26.89 -2.66 -4.20
N GLN A 39 28.07 -3.25 -4.16
CA GLN A 39 28.15 -4.70 -4.11
C GLN A 39 27.37 -5.09 -2.86
N ALA A 40 26.18 -5.63 -3.07
CA ALA A 40 25.38 -6.19 -1.99
C ALA A 40 26.30 -7.19 -1.28
N ARG A 41 26.66 -6.89 -0.04
CA ARG A 41 27.26 -7.91 0.83
C ARG A 41 26.21 -9.01 0.89
N ALA A 42 26.58 -10.21 0.45
CA ALA A 42 25.72 -11.37 0.59
C ALA A 42 25.32 -11.46 2.07
N SER A 43 24.05 -11.11 2.36
CA SER A 43 23.50 -11.26 3.70
C SER A 43 23.53 -12.73 4.06
N ALA A 44 23.85 -13.03 5.31
CA ALA A 44 23.80 -14.41 5.79
C ALA A 44 22.36 -14.93 5.67
N ALA A 45 22.21 -16.26 5.52
CA ALA A 45 20.89 -16.87 5.51
C ALA A 45 20.11 -16.51 6.79
N PRO A 46 18.80 -16.26 6.72
CA PRO A 46 17.95 -16.14 7.90
C PRO A 46 18.06 -17.36 8.80
N VAL A 47 17.90 -17.16 10.11
CA VAL A 47 17.94 -18.28 11.08
C VAL A 47 16.77 -19.25 10.82
N THR A 48 15.58 -18.71 10.56
CA THR A 48 14.40 -19.49 10.20
C THR A 48 14.42 -19.80 8.72
N GLN A 49 14.56 -21.07 8.38
CA GLN A 49 14.51 -21.53 6.99
C GLN A 49 13.10 -21.97 6.62
N LEU A 50 12.47 -21.24 5.71
CA LEU A 50 11.17 -21.59 5.15
C LEU A 50 11.32 -22.31 3.82
N THR A 51 10.42 -23.26 3.54
CA THR A 51 10.27 -23.79 2.19
C THR A 51 9.39 -22.82 1.39
N VAL A 52 9.96 -22.19 0.36
CA VAL A 52 9.34 -21.15 -0.45
C VAL A 52 9.43 -21.49 -1.94
N PRO A 53 8.71 -20.80 -2.85
CA PRO A 53 8.88 -20.98 -4.29
C PRO A 53 10.33 -20.78 -4.72
N SER A 54 10.81 -21.61 -5.65
CA SER A 54 12.21 -21.66 -6.07
C SER A 54 12.75 -20.39 -6.75
N VAL A 55 11.87 -19.45 -7.03
CA VAL A 55 12.25 -18.10 -7.51
C VAL A 55 12.87 -17.24 -6.42
N PHE A 56 12.85 -17.67 -5.15
CA PHE A 56 13.45 -16.99 -4.01
C PHE A 56 14.63 -17.79 -3.48
N ALA A 57 15.78 -17.10 -3.27
CA ALA A 57 17.02 -17.70 -2.76
C ALA A 57 17.00 -17.74 -1.23
N THR A 58 16.91 -18.93 -0.64
CA THR A 58 16.83 -19.08 0.82
C THR A 58 18.20 -19.08 1.51
N GLU A 59 19.29 -19.21 0.76
CA GLU A 59 20.68 -19.10 1.23
C GLU A 59 21.05 -17.68 1.62
N HIS A 60 20.27 -16.69 1.20
CA HIS A 60 20.47 -15.27 1.45
C HIS A 60 19.18 -14.65 1.96
N GLY A 61 19.29 -13.54 2.64
CA GLY A 61 18.12 -12.82 3.11
C GLY A 61 18.29 -12.23 4.51
N TRP A 62 17.21 -11.82 5.09
CA TRP A 62 17.19 -11.23 6.42
C TRP A 62 15.94 -11.68 7.21
N GLU A 63 16.00 -11.50 8.51
CA GLU A 63 14.93 -11.90 9.41
C GLU A 63 14.75 -10.86 10.53
N LEU A 64 13.52 -10.45 10.75
CA LEU A 64 13.10 -9.62 11.89
C LEU A 64 12.22 -10.46 12.81
N VAL A 65 12.51 -10.44 14.11
CA VAL A 65 11.83 -11.24 15.13
C VAL A 65 11.13 -10.33 16.14
N GLY A 66 9.90 -10.68 16.54
CA GLY A 66 9.15 -9.96 17.58
C GLY A 66 8.70 -8.56 17.16
N THR A 67 8.52 -8.33 15.86
CA THR A 67 8.01 -7.08 15.30
C THR A 67 6.49 -7.02 15.36
N SER A 68 5.94 -5.84 15.06
CA SER A 68 4.49 -5.71 14.83
C SER A 68 4.04 -6.58 13.65
N PRO A 69 2.73 -6.93 13.60
CA PRO A 69 2.18 -7.63 12.44
C PRO A 69 2.14 -6.75 11.18
N ASP A 70 2.17 -5.42 11.33
CA ASP A 70 2.16 -4.47 10.23
C ASP A 70 3.59 -4.06 9.88
N TYR A 71 3.86 -3.91 8.59
CA TYR A 71 5.04 -3.25 8.03
C TYR A 71 4.59 -2.32 6.89
N ALA A 72 5.45 -1.36 6.54
CA ALA A 72 5.22 -0.46 5.41
C ALA A 72 6.46 -0.44 4.50
N LEU A 73 6.22 -0.44 3.19
CA LEU A 73 7.26 -0.38 2.17
C LEU A 73 7.25 1.00 1.53
N SER A 74 8.43 1.58 1.36
CA SER A 74 8.65 2.74 0.51
C SER A 74 9.09 2.29 -0.87
N ARG A 75 8.44 2.85 -1.89
CA ARG A 75 8.81 2.61 -3.29
C ARG A 75 9.98 3.46 -3.74
N THR A 76 10.16 4.63 -3.12
CA THR A 76 11.20 5.60 -3.51
C THR A 76 12.56 5.27 -2.93
N THR A 77 12.61 4.72 -1.71
CA THR A 77 13.88 4.42 -1.01
C THR A 77 14.18 2.93 -0.89
N GLY A 78 13.25 2.03 -1.24
CA GLY A 78 13.38 0.61 -0.97
C GLY A 78 13.38 0.25 0.53
N SER A 79 13.01 1.19 1.41
CA SER A 79 13.00 0.96 2.85
C SER A 79 11.75 0.21 3.29
N LEU A 80 11.93 -0.73 4.21
CA LEU A 80 10.86 -1.38 4.95
C LEU A 80 10.84 -0.83 6.38
N ALA A 81 9.69 -0.28 6.78
CA ALA A 81 9.45 0.18 8.14
C ALA A 81 8.68 -0.86 8.95
N TYR A 82 9.01 -1.00 10.23
CA TYR A 82 8.36 -1.91 11.17
C TYR A 82 8.41 -1.32 12.59
N LEU A 83 7.54 -1.82 13.46
CA LEU A 83 7.47 -1.38 14.85
C LEU A 83 8.07 -2.43 15.77
N VAL A 84 8.82 -1.97 16.77
CA VAL A 84 9.29 -2.79 17.87
C VAL A 84 8.76 -2.25 19.19
N ARG A 85 8.49 -3.15 20.13
CA ARG A 85 8.21 -2.80 21.51
C ARG A 85 9.55 -2.68 22.25
N VAL A 86 9.88 -1.47 22.71
CA VAL A 86 11.16 -1.21 23.44
C VAL A 86 11.00 -1.25 24.96
N SER A 87 9.77 -1.18 25.46
CA SER A 87 9.38 -1.45 26.85
C SER A 87 7.90 -1.81 26.90
N ASP A 88 7.36 -2.14 28.08
CA ASP A 88 5.96 -2.53 28.26
C ASP A 88 4.95 -1.52 27.69
N THR A 89 5.32 -0.24 27.63
CA THR A 89 4.43 0.83 27.20
C THR A 89 4.96 1.69 26.07
N LYS A 90 6.19 1.40 25.56
CA LYS A 90 6.82 2.24 24.52
C LYS A 90 7.14 1.43 23.27
N TYR A 91 6.97 2.08 22.15
CA TYR A 91 7.25 1.57 20.82
C TYR A 91 8.24 2.44 20.08
N GLN A 92 8.88 1.89 19.07
CA GLN A 92 9.82 2.60 18.20
C GLN A 92 9.61 2.13 16.77
N LEU A 93 9.54 3.08 15.82
CA LEU A 93 9.60 2.80 14.40
C LEU A 93 11.05 2.60 14.00
N ARG A 94 11.34 1.53 13.27
CA ARG A 94 12.65 1.22 12.69
C ARG A 94 12.51 0.95 11.22
N THR A 95 13.57 1.19 10.47
CA THR A 95 13.63 0.87 9.05
C THR A 95 14.82 -0.04 8.76
N ILE A 96 14.67 -0.83 7.71
CA ILE A 96 15.75 -1.55 7.05
C ILE A 96 15.69 -1.28 5.56
N ASP A 97 16.78 -1.46 4.88
CA ASP A 97 16.79 -1.65 3.44
C ASP A 97 16.10 -2.99 3.11
N SER A 98 15.09 -2.98 2.24
CA SER A 98 14.27 -4.19 1.99
C SER A 98 15.01 -5.26 1.19
N GLU A 99 16.06 -4.90 0.44
CA GLU A 99 16.87 -5.81 -0.35
C GLU A 99 17.93 -6.50 0.53
N THR A 100 18.64 -5.73 1.35
CA THR A 100 19.81 -6.22 2.09
C THR A 100 19.54 -6.56 3.55
N GLY A 101 18.46 -6.04 4.14
CA GLY A 101 18.19 -6.13 5.57
C GLY A 101 19.07 -5.21 6.43
N GLU A 102 19.92 -4.36 5.83
CA GLU A 102 20.74 -3.41 6.56
C GLU A 102 19.87 -2.40 7.32
N ALA A 103 20.25 -2.12 8.56
CA ALA A 103 19.52 -1.16 9.40
C ALA A 103 19.58 0.25 8.80
N GLY A 104 18.41 0.85 8.64
CA GLY A 104 18.25 2.25 8.26
C GLY A 104 18.10 3.16 9.47
N TRP A 105 17.36 4.25 9.32
CA TRP A 105 17.06 5.16 10.41
C TRP A 105 16.02 4.55 11.37
N HIS A 106 15.97 5.09 12.58
CA HIS A 106 14.93 4.78 13.55
C HIS A 106 14.38 6.06 14.17
N GLY A 107 13.09 6.07 14.49
CA GLY A 107 12.45 7.16 15.20
C GLY A 107 12.74 7.13 16.70
N GLU A 108 12.32 8.17 17.40
CA GLU A 108 12.30 8.17 18.86
C GLU A 108 11.26 7.19 19.40
N SER A 109 11.52 6.64 20.59
CA SER A 109 10.53 5.81 21.26
C SER A 109 9.40 6.65 21.86
N TRP A 110 8.17 6.17 21.74
CA TRP A 110 7.01 6.88 22.27
C TRP A 110 6.02 5.95 22.95
N ARG A 111 5.13 6.52 23.74
CA ARG A 111 4.00 5.83 24.35
C ARG A 111 2.72 6.19 23.58
N PRO A 112 2.02 5.21 22.94
CA PRO A 112 0.74 5.46 22.30
C PRO A 112 -0.40 5.56 23.34
N PRO A 113 -1.58 6.12 22.97
CA PRO A 113 -2.78 6.13 23.81
C PRO A 113 -3.22 4.77 24.35
N SER A 114 -3.01 3.70 23.56
CA SER A 114 -3.32 2.32 23.96
C SER A 114 -2.06 1.46 23.94
N PRO A 115 -1.19 1.55 24.96
CA PRO A 115 0.13 0.93 24.94
C PRO A 115 0.11 -0.61 25.03
N GLN A 116 -1.02 -1.23 25.32
CA GLN A 116 -1.20 -2.69 25.38
C GLN A 116 -1.14 -3.33 24.00
N HIS A 117 -1.48 -2.57 22.95
CA HIS A 117 -1.53 -3.04 21.57
C HIS A 117 -0.46 -2.36 20.73
N PHE A 118 0.08 -3.08 19.74
CA PHE A 118 0.92 -2.47 18.75
C PHE A 118 0.14 -1.35 18.03
N PRO A 119 0.75 -0.15 17.88
CA PRO A 119 0.23 0.82 16.93
C PRO A 119 0.19 0.21 15.53
N ARG A 120 -0.73 0.68 14.71
CA ARG A 120 -0.82 0.28 13.30
C ARG A 120 0.19 1.10 12.49
N LEU A 121 0.58 0.55 11.35
CA LEU A 121 1.55 1.16 10.45
C LEU A 121 1.03 1.12 9.02
N LEU A 122 1.14 2.24 8.29
CA LEU A 122 0.76 2.33 6.88
C LEU A 122 1.70 3.27 6.11
N PRO A 123 1.96 2.99 4.81
CA PRO A 123 2.62 3.92 3.92
C PRO A 123 1.63 4.96 3.42
N VAL A 124 2.09 6.19 3.25
CA VAL A 124 1.30 7.31 2.70
C VAL A 124 2.11 8.01 1.63
N THR A 125 1.53 8.25 0.47
CA THR A 125 2.16 9.01 -0.62
C THR A 125 1.32 10.25 -0.93
N VAL A 126 1.94 11.43 -0.90
CA VAL A 126 1.31 12.70 -1.27
C VAL A 126 2.29 13.49 -2.13
N ASP A 127 1.88 13.83 -3.33
CA ASP A 127 2.68 14.64 -4.28
C ASP A 127 4.14 14.16 -4.40
N ASP A 128 4.32 12.85 -4.67
CA ASP A 128 5.61 12.15 -4.82
C ASP A 128 6.48 12.07 -3.54
N HIS A 129 5.98 12.55 -2.40
CA HIS A 129 6.61 12.37 -1.11
C HIS A 129 5.99 11.18 -0.39
N GLU A 130 6.84 10.33 0.18
CA GLU A 130 6.41 9.17 0.95
C GLU A 130 6.63 9.37 2.45
N TYR A 131 5.68 8.85 3.21
CA TYR A 131 5.68 8.89 4.67
C TYR A 131 5.36 7.50 5.23
N PHE A 132 5.99 7.13 6.33
CA PHE A 132 5.52 6.06 7.19
C PHE A 132 4.67 6.66 8.30
N VAL A 133 3.45 6.17 8.45
CA VAL A 133 2.52 6.69 9.46
C VAL A 133 2.19 5.59 10.45
N THR A 134 2.54 5.82 11.71
CA THR A 134 2.04 4.99 12.79
C THR A 134 0.82 5.63 13.40
N TRP A 135 -0.16 4.82 13.78
CA TRP A 135 -1.35 5.35 14.43
C TRP A 135 -1.87 4.43 15.53
N SER A 136 -2.50 5.03 16.50
CA SER A 136 -3.20 4.34 17.58
C SER A 136 -4.40 5.17 18.04
N TYR A 137 -5.35 4.50 18.67
CA TYR A 137 -6.57 5.07 19.17
C TYR A 137 -6.72 4.73 20.64
N GLY A 138 -7.10 5.69 21.46
CA GLY A 138 -7.31 5.46 22.88
C GLY A 138 -7.52 6.73 23.68
N LYS A 139 -7.59 6.56 25.00
CA LYS A 139 -7.81 7.63 25.96
C LYS A 139 -6.50 8.24 26.43
N VAL A 140 -6.50 9.57 26.60
CA VAL A 140 -5.37 10.36 27.12
C VAL A 140 -5.86 11.39 28.13
N GLY A 141 -4.95 11.86 29.01
CA GLY A 141 -5.20 12.99 29.89
C GLY A 141 -6.12 12.70 31.09
N GLU A 142 -6.48 11.43 31.35
CA GLU A 142 -7.27 11.09 32.53
C GLU A 142 -6.52 11.38 33.83
N ASN A 143 -7.13 12.13 34.68
CA ASN A 143 -6.65 12.36 36.05
C ASN A 143 -7.86 12.49 37.03
N ALA A 144 -7.61 12.71 38.33
CA ALA A 144 -8.65 12.75 39.32
C ALA A 144 -9.72 13.86 39.14
N LEU A 145 -9.43 14.86 38.30
CA LEU A 145 -10.27 16.06 38.13
C LEU A 145 -10.80 16.22 36.70
N THR A 146 -10.15 15.59 35.73
CA THR A 146 -10.49 15.71 34.29
C THR A 146 -10.80 14.35 33.68
N PRO A 147 -11.93 14.23 32.94
CA PRO A 147 -12.21 13.02 32.18
C PRO A 147 -11.16 12.84 31.07
N ALA A 148 -10.97 11.59 30.66
CA ALA A 148 -10.08 11.27 29.54
C ALA A 148 -10.65 11.77 28.21
N ASP A 149 -9.81 12.38 27.39
CA ASP A 149 -10.11 12.62 25.99
C ASP A 149 -9.79 11.37 25.17
N THR A 150 -10.62 11.08 24.18
CA THR A 150 -10.38 9.98 23.24
C THR A 150 -9.83 10.55 21.94
N ILE A 151 -8.68 10.03 21.48
CA ILE A 151 -7.99 10.55 20.32
C ILE A 151 -7.53 9.44 19.37
N VAL A 152 -7.37 9.80 18.10
CA VAL A 152 -6.47 9.12 17.15
C VAL A 152 -5.15 9.88 17.18
N SER A 153 -4.08 9.22 17.61
CA SER A 153 -2.72 9.75 17.59
C SER A 153 -1.98 9.21 16.37
N LEU A 154 -1.45 10.09 15.54
CA LEU A 154 -0.67 9.79 14.35
C LEU A 154 0.75 10.29 14.55
N ASP A 155 1.74 9.47 14.24
CA ASP A 155 3.12 9.89 14.06
C ASP A 155 3.49 9.71 12.58
N VAL A 156 3.71 10.83 11.89
CA VAL A 156 4.05 10.90 10.47
C VAL A 156 5.55 11.06 10.34
N TYR A 157 6.22 10.09 9.73
CA TYR A 157 7.67 10.08 9.52
C TYR A 157 7.97 10.27 8.04
N ASN A 158 8.81 11.24 7.70
CA ASN A 158 9.35 11.35 6.35
C ASN A 158 10.27 10.15 6.09
N VAL A 159 10.06 9.47 4.97
CA VAL A 159 10.80 8.25 4.63
C VAL A 159 12.29 8.51 4.39
N GLN A 160 12.66 9.70 3.90
CA GLN A 160 14.04 10.04 3.53
C GLN A 160 14.95 10.23 4.74
N ASP A 161 14.46 10.90 5.79
CA ASP A 161 15.29 11.35 6.91
C ASP A 161 14.76 10.93 8.29
N GLY A 162 13.58 10.31 8.36
CA GLY A 162 12.97 9.91 9.62
C GLY A 162 12.42 11.07 10.46
N SER A 163 12.41 12.30 9.92
CA SER A 163 11.82 13.44 10.63
C SER A 163 10.35 13.17 10.95
N ARG A 164 9.94 13.47 12.18
CA ARG A 164 8.65 13.10 12.75
C ARG A 164 7.75 14.30 12.98
N ARG A 165 6.49 14.15 12.66
CA ARG A 165 5.40 15.05 13.06
C ARG A 165 4.32 14.25 13.77
N ARG A 166 3.93 14.69 14.97
CA ARG A 166 2.78 14.14 15.69
C ARG A 166 1.54 14.97 15.41
N VAL A 167 0.42 14.27 15.14
CA VAL A 167 -0.91 14.85 14.98
C VAL A 167 -1.89 14.07 15.86
N GLU A 168 -2.63 14.77 16.70
CA GLU A 168 -3.67 14.20 17.56
C GLU A 168 -5.02 14.73 17.13
N VAL A 169 -5.94 13.80 16.85
CA VAL A 169 -7.27 14.12 16.34
C VAL A 169 -8.29 13.64 17.37
N PRO A 170 -9.09 14.53 18.00
CA PRO A 170 -10.21 14.14 18.87
C PRO A 170 -11.15 13.19 18.12
N TRP A 171 -11.46 12.04 18.70
CA TRP A 171 -12.24 11.02 18.02
C TRP A 171 -13.00 10.11 18.98
N ASN A 172 -14.33 10.08 18.86
CA ASN A 172 -15.19 9.45 19.85
C ASN A 172 -15.68 8.03 19.52
N SER A 173 -15.29 7.49 18.36
CA SER A 173 -15.68 6.15 17.91
C SER A 173 -14.44 5.33 17.48
N VAL A 174 -14.59 4.03 17.30
CA VAL A 174 -13.50 3.20 16.76
C VAL A 174 -13.18 3.66 15.34
N PRO A 175 -11.96 4.14 15.07
CA PRO A 175 -11.60 4.68 13.77
C PRO A 175 -11.17 3.58 12.78
N THR A 176 -11.41 3.85 11.51
CA THR A 176 -10.65 3.28 10.40
C THR A 176 -9.69 4.36 9.88
N VAL A 177 -8.41 4.03 9.76
CA VAL A 177 -7.39 4.96 9.24
C VAL A 177 -6.80 4.38 7.97
N THR A 178 -6.85 5.14 6.87
CA THR A 178 -6.41 4.72 5.55
C THR A 178 -5.64 5.83 4.82
N ALA A 179 -4.82 5.44 3.84
CA ALA A 179 -4.07 6.34 2.97
C ALA A 179 -4.32 5.97 1.51
N THR A 180 -5.54 6.15 1.04
CA THR A 180 -5.97 5.77 -0.32
C THR A 180 -5.91 6.92 -1.32
N GLY A 181 -5.54 8.12 -0.88
CA GLY A 181 -5.45 9.34 -1.68
C GLY A 181 -4.49 10.35 -1.08
N PRO A 182 -4.60 11.64 -1.45
CA PRO A 182 -3.66 12.68 -1.04
C PRO A 182 -3.86 13.09 0.43
N GLY A 183 -3.51 12.20 1.35
CA GLY A 183 -3.61 12.42 2.79
C GLY A 183 -4.03 11.18 3.56
N ILE A 184 -4.16 11.35 4.87
CA ILE A 184 -4.58 10.29 5.79
C ILE A 184 -6.06 10.51 6.09
N LEU A 185 -6.89 9.52 5.78
CA LEU A 185 -8.32 9.54 6.07
C LEU A 185 -8.60 8.77 7.37
N ILE A 186 -9.21 9.44 8.34
CA ILE A 186 -9.79 8.85 9.53
C ILE A 186 -11.30 8.82 9.33
N SER A 187 -11.96 7.69 9.57
CA SER A 187 -13.40 7.52 9.39
C SER A 187 -14.00 6.68 10.53
N ASP A 188 -15.24 6.97 10.89
CA ASP A 188 -16.05 6.14 11.83
C ASP A 188 -16.72 4.93 11.13
N GLY A 189 -16.39 4.67 9.86
CA GLY A 189 -17.06 3.69 9.04
C GLY A 189 -18.48 4.10 8.64
N ARG A 190 -18.85 5.37 8.84
CA ARG A 190 -20.14 5.94 8.45
C ARG A 190 -19.92 7.31 7.79
N THR A 191 -20.44 8.36 8.41
CA THR A 191 -20.49 9.71 7.81
C THR A 191 -19.50 10.71 8.38
N ASN A 192 -18.90 10.41 9.55
CA ASN A 192 -17.90 11.30 10.12
C ASN A 192 -16.51 10.88 9.64
N SER A 193 -15.74 11.86 9.25
CA SER A 193 -14.36 11.66 8.79
C SER A 193 -13.49 12.87 9.11
N ALA A 194 -12.19 12.65 9.16
CA ALA A 194 -11.19 13.70 9.20
C ALA A 194 -10.10 13.36 8.19
N VAL A 195 -9.60 14.37 7.52
CA VAL A 195 -8.47 14.28 6.60
C VAL A 195 -7.29 14.99 7.22
N VAL A 196 -6.18 14.28 7.35
CA VAL A 196 -4.92 14.82 7.86
C VAL A 196 -3.94 14.96 6.71
N ASP A 197 -3.44 16.15 6.52
CA ASP A 197 -2.36 16.44 5.59
C ASP A 197 -1.01 16.01 6.23
N PRO A 198 -0.30 15.02 5.71
CA PRO A 198 0.94 14.53 6.31
C PRO A 198 2.09 15.56 6.22
N VAL A 199 2.04 16.49 5.25
CA VAL A 199 3.06 17.52 5.05
C VAL A 199 2.97 18.60 6.13
N THR A 200 1.77 19.10 6.39
CA THR A 200 1.54 20.24 7.30
C THR A 200 1.05 19.83 8.69
N GLY A 201 0.46 18.65 8.81
CA GLY A 201 -0.24 18.19 10.01
C GLY A 201 -1.64 18.80 10.17
N ARG A 202 -2.14 19.54 9.18
CA ARG A 202 -3.46 20.15 9.23
C ARG A 202 -4.54 19.09 9.20
N VAL A 203 -5.51 19.24 10.11
CA VAL A 203 -6.71 18.39 10.19
C VAL A 203 -7.90 19.12 9.62
N SER A 204 -8.65 18.43 8.76
CA SER A 204 -9.92 18.91 8.21
C SER A 204 -11.03 17.92 8.56
N GLU A 205 -11.86 18.28 9.52
CA GLU A 205 -13.01 17.46 9.94
C GLU A 205 -14.17 17.62 8.96
N ILE A 206 -14.82 16.50 8.65
CA ILE A 206 -15.97 16.42 7.76
C ILE A 206 -17.06 15.66 8.48
N THR A 207 -18.06 16.39 8.93
CA THR A 207 -19.23 15.84 9.63
C THR A 207 -20.35 15.48 8.64
N ALA A 208 -21.31 14.68 9.07
CA ALA A 208 -22.44 14.25 8.25
C ALA A 208 -23.16 15.39 7.48
N PRO A 209 -23.43 16.59 8.05
CA PRO A 209 -24.04 17.69 7.30
C PRO A 209 -23.20 18.25 6.18
N ALA A 210 -21.87 18.09 6.24
CA ALA A 210 -20.95 18.56 5.21
C ALA A 210 -20.85 17.61 4.00
N LEU A 211 -21.38 16.39 4.10
CA LEU A 211 -21.42 15.42 2.99
C LEU A 211 -22.40 15.90 1.92
N LYS A 212 -21.88 16.07 0.70
CA LYS A 212 -22.70 16.44 -0.48
C LYS A 212 -23.14 15.19 -1.21
N TYR A 213 -24.45 15.00 -1.31
CA TYR A 213 -25.07 13.88 -1.99
C TYR A 213 -25.36 14.22 -3.46
N PRO A 214 -25.25 13.23 -4.39
CA PRO A 214 -25.66 13.43 -5.78
C PRO A 214 -27.14 13.77 -5.89
N LYS A 215 -27.48 14.71 -6.77
CA LYS A 215 -28.88 15.09 -7.02
C LYS A 215 -29.70 13.89 -7.49
N GLY A 216 -30.90 13.74 -6.93
CA GLY A 216 -31.84 12.67 -7.30
C GLY A 216 -31.44 11.25 -6.83
N CYS A 217 -30.46 11.13 -5.95
CA CYS A 217 -30.10 9.84 -5.35
C CYS A 217 -30.71 9.70 -3.96
N THR A 218 -31.78 8.93 -3.83
CA THR A 218 -32.41 8.61 -2.53
C THR A 218 -31.65 7.53 -1.77
N THR A 219 -31.10 6.54 -2.46
CA THR A 219 -30.32 5.41 -1.91
C THR A 219 -28.95 5.85 -1.38
N CYS A 220 -28.41 6.97 -1.86
CA CYS A 220 -27.13 7.51 -1.38
C CYS A 220 -27.17 7.93 0.09
N LYS A 221 -28.35 8.31 0.63
CA LYS A 221 -28.54 8.68 2.02
C LYS A 221 -28.75 7.49 2.97
N GLN A 222 -28.80 6.29 2.42
CA GLN A 222 -28.97 5.05 3.16
C GLN A 222 -27.63 4.33 3.27
N LEU A 223 -27.27 3.87 4.47
CA LEU A 223 -26.02 3.16 4.72
C LEU A 223 -24.79 3.93 4.16
N THR A 224 -24.78 5.25 4.40
CA THR A 224 -23.70 6.10 3.92
C THR A 224 -22.40 5.79 4.66
N GLU A 225 -21.32 5.56 3.93
CA GLU A 225 -19.99 5.28 4.45
C GLU A 225 -18.92 6.03 3.66
N VAL A 226 -17.99 6.66 4.36
CA VAL A 226 -16.78 7.24 3.75
C VAL A 226 -15.76 6.13 3.56
N ARG A 227 -15.36 5.88 2.31
CA ARG A 227 -14.52 4.75 1.90
C ARG A 227 -13.10 5.11 1.53
N GLY A 228 -12.86 6.33 1.07
CA GLY A 228 -11.55 6.74 0.59
C GLY A 228 -11.45 8.24 0.36
N LEU A 229 -10.27 8.68 -0.05
CA LEU A 229 -9.94 10.06 -0.37
C LEU A 229 -9.39 10.14 -1.79
N THR A 230 -9.79 11.18 -2.53
CA THR A 230 -9.26 11.55 -3.85
C THR A 230 -8.83 13.01 -3.85
N LYS A 231 -8.16 13.48 -4.89
CA LYS A 231 -7.81 14.90 -5.06
C LYS A 231 -9.05 15.79 -5.15
N LYS A 232 -10.20 15.27 -5.56
CA LYS A 232 -11.47 16.00 -5.69
C LYS A 232 -12.29 16.02 -4.41
N GLY A 233 -12.12 15.03 -3.54
CA GLY A 233 -12.86 14.89 -2.30
C GLY A 233 -13.02 13.44 -1.87
N LEU A 234 -13.96 13.19 -0.97
CA LEU A 234 -14.20 11.86 -0.41
C LEU A 234 -14.87 10.92 -1.40
N LEU A 235 -14.40 9.67 -1.45
CA LEU A 235 -15.15 8.55 -2.02
C LEU A 235 -16.16 8.09 -0.97
N VAL A 236 -17.44 8.18 -1.30
CA VAL A 236 -18.56 7.86 -0.40
C VAL A 236 -19.45 6.80 -1.05
N SER A 237 -19.90 5.83 -0.28
CA SER A 237 -20.88 4.83 -0.68
C SER A 237 -22.21 5.03 0.04
N GLY A 238 -23.29 4.72 -0.64
CA GLY A 238 -24.63 4.48 -0.07
C GLY A 238 -25.02 3.01 -0.22
N ALA A 239 -26.30 2.68 -0.07
CA ALA A 239 -26.78 1.32 -0.09
C ALA A 239 -26.55 0.57 -1.43
N LYS A 240 -26.58 1.27 -2.55
CA LYS A 240 -26.46 0.66 -3.91
C LYS A 240 -25.65 1.50 -4.89
N GLU A 241 -25.09 2.60 -4.45
CA GLU A 241 -24.41 3.56 -5.30
C GLU A 241 -23.28 4.24 -4.53
N PHE A 242 -22.33 4.77 -5.25
CA PHE A 242 -21.19 5.47 -4.67
C PHE A 242 -20.77 6.65 -5.54
N TRP A 243 -20.03 7.58 -4.97
CA TRP A 243 -19.60 8.79 -5.67
C TRP A 243 -18.34 9.35 -5.06
N VAL A 244 -17.65 10.17 -5.84
CA VAL A 244 -16.60 11.05 -5.34
C VAL A 244 -17.22 12.44 -5.16
N GLN A 245 -17.13 12.97 -3.96
CA GLN A 245 -17.63 14.29 -3.63
C GLN A 245 -16.89 15.37 -4.42
N GLY A 246 -17.59 16.17 -5.20
CA GLY A 246 -17.01 17.12 -6.15
C GLY A 246 -16.46 16.51 -7.45
N GLY A 247 -16.60 15.21 -7.62
CA GLY A 247 -16.13 14.45 -8.78
C GLY A 247 -17.25 13.77 -9.57
N TRP A 248 -17.17 12.46 -9.68
CA TRP A 248 -18.03 11.61 -10.49
C TRP A 248 -19.04 10.84 -9.64
N PHE A 249 -20.07 10.32 -10.31
CA PHE A 249 -21.12 9.48 -9.71
C PHE A 249 -21.20 8.12 -10.39
N SER A 250 -21.35 7.03 -9.63
CA SER A 250 -21.30 5.65 -10.10
C SER A 250 -22.20 5.38 -11.31
N ARG A 251 -23.41 5.96 -11.37
CA ARG A 251 -24.32 5.83 -12.54
C ARG A 251 -23.68 6.26 -13.85
N ASN A 252 -22.78 7.24 -13.83
CA ASN A 252 -22.20 7.85 -15.02
C ASN A 252 -20.96 7.10 -15.50
N VAL A 253 -20.37 6.25 -14.61
CA VAL A 253 -19.13 5.52 -14.85
C VAL A 253 -19.31 4.00 -14.73
N ALA A 254 -20.55 3.53 -14.71
CA ALA A 254 -20.87 2.12 -14.63
C ALA A 254 -20.25 1.34 -15.82
N PRO A 255 -19.61 0.20 -15.60
CA PRO A 255 -19.09 -0.63 -16.67
C PRO A 255 -20.19 -1.03 -17.66
N LYS A 256 -19.82 -1.15 -18.94
CA LYS A 256 -20.78 -1.56 -19.98
C LYS A 256 -21.39 -2.93 -19.65
N GLY A 257 -22.71 -3.06 -19.84
CA GLY A 257 -23.44 -4.31 -19.59
C GLY A 257 -23.86 -4.53 -18.14
N THR A 258 -23.73 -3.52 -17.28
CA THR A 258 -24.15 -3.60 -15.88
C THR A 258 -25.40 -2.76 -15.59
N ASP A 259 -26.08 -3.07 -14.49
CA ASP A 259 -27.09 -2.20 -13.91
C ASP A 259 -26.42 -1.01 -13.24
N ARG A 260 -26.64 0.18 -13.76
CA ARG A 260 -26.05 1.44 -13.30
C ARG A 260 -26.39 1.80 -11.84
N LEU A 261 -27.43 1.20 -11.28
CA LEU A 261 -27.89 1.45 -9.91
C LEU A 261 -27.41 0.39 -8.90
N SER A 262 -26.46 -0.46 -9.28
CA SER A 262 -26.03 -1.61 -8.47
C SER A 262 -24.58 -1.53 -7.99
N GLY A 263 -23.89 -0.41 -8.25
CA GLY A 263 -22.47 -0.29 -7.96
C GLY A 263 -22.17 -0.25 -6.46
N ILE A 264 -21.24 -1.10 -6.01
CA ILE A 264 -20.76 -1.14 -4.62
C ILE A 264 -19.24 -1.10 -4.63
N PRO A 265 -18.59 -0.12 -3.98
CA PRO A 265 -17.14 -0.14 -3.77
C PRO A 265 -16.83 -1.14 -2.65
N THR A 266 -15.96 -2.11 -2.92
CA THR A 266 -15.68 -3.22 -2.01
C THR A 266 -14.32 -3.12 -1.36
N SER A 267 -13.32 -2.59 -2.05
CA SER A 267 -11.97 -2.38 -1.53
C SER A 267 -11.32 -1.20 -2.24
N VAL A 268 -10.42 -0.51 -1.53
CA VAL A 268 -9.73 0.68 -2.01
C VAL A 268 -8.23 0.54 -1.74
N VAL A 269 -7.42 0.84 -2.74
CA VAL A 269 -5.96 1.03 -2.61
C VAL A 269 -5.59 2.38 -3.24
N PRO A 270 -4.38 2.91 -3.06
CA PRO A 270 -4.01 4.20 -3.61
C PRO A 270 -4.36 4.35 -5.10
N GLY A 271 -5.22 5.32 -5.41
CA GLY A 271 -5.66 5.63 -6.77
C GLY A 271 -6.70 4.69 -7.40
N LEU A 272 -7.00 3.54 -6.78
CA LEU A 272 -7.85 2.51 -7.37
C LEU A 272 -8.96 2.06 -6.42
N VAL A 273 -10.13 1.73 -6.99
CA VAL A 273 -11.25 1.13 -6.26
C VAL A 273 -11.72 -0.15 -6.97
N LEU A 274 -11.83 -1.23 -6.20
CA LEU A 274 -12.51 -2.44 -6.65
C LEU A 274 -14.01 -2.29 -6.43
N THR A 275 -14.79 -2.52 -7.47
CA THR A 275 -16.23 -2.34 -7.46
C THR A 275 -16.94 -3.59 -7.92
N LYS A 276 -18.08 -3.86 -7.32
CA LYS A 276 -19.01 -4.94 -7.69
C LYS A 276 -20.25 -4.35 -8.34
N TRP A 277 -20.71 -4.95 -9.44
CA TRP A 277 -21.87 -4.54 -10.21
C TRP A 277 -22.73 -5.74 -10.55
N GLN A 278 -24.05 -5.58 -10.50
CA GLN A 278 -24.95 -6.56 -11.09
C GLN A 278 -24.91 -6.42 -12.62
N LEU A 279 -25.01 -7.54 -13.33
CA LEU A 279 -25.20 -7.50 -14.78
C LEU A 279 -26.57 -6.93 -15.12
N ALA A 280 -26.68 -6.27 -16.27
CA ALA A 280 -27.92 -5.68 -16.73
C ALA A 280 -29.04 -6.74 -16.86
N LYS A 281 -30.27 -6.35 -16.55
CA LYS A 281 -31.44 -7.23 -16.70
C LYS A 281 -31.52 -7.75 -18.14
N GLY A 282 -31.62 -9.08 -18.29
CA GLY A 282 -31.63 -9.74 -19.60
C GLY A 282 -30.28 -10.21 -20.12
N ALA A 283 -29.16 -9.86 -19.46
CA ALA A 283 -27.88 -10.47 -19.79
C ALA A 283 -27.89 -11.97 -19.43
N LYS A 284 -27.30 -12.80 -20.32
CA LYS A 284 -27.32 -14.27 -20.24
C LYS A 284 -26.91 -14.83 -18.85
N ARG A 285 -25.97 -14.15 -18.15
CA ARG A 285 -25.42 -14.60 -16.86
C ARG A 285 -25.90 -13.76 -15.67
N ALA A 286 -26.88 -12.85 -15.84
CA ALA A 286 -27.31 -11.91 -14.79
C ALA A 286 -27.80 -12.58 -13.50
N ALA A 287 -28.39 -13.76 -13.58
CA ALA A 287 -28.84 -14.51 -12.41
C ALA A 287 -27.70 -15.09 -11.58
N THR A 288 -26.60 -15.50 -12.21
CA THR A 288 -25.55 -16.32 -11.62
C THR A 288 -24.22 -15.57 -11.42
N HIS A 289 -23.98 -14.44 -12.10
CA HIS A 289 -22.72 -13.72 -12.06
C HIS A 289 -22.91 -12.24 -11.70
N ASP A 290 -21.88 -11.68 -11.11
CA ASP A 290 -21.68 -10.24 -10.96
C ASP A 290 -20.44 -9.83 -11.77
N LEU A 291 -20.38 -8.55 -12.18
CA LEU A 291 -19.19 -7.98 -12.78
C LEU A 291 -18.37 -7.28 -11.71
N TRP A 292 -17.10 -7.62 -11.66
CA TRP A 292 -16.10 -6.99 -10.80
C TRP A 292 -15.22 -6.11 -11.66
N ALA A 293 -15.02 -4.85 -11.25
CA ALA A 293 -14.22 -3.89 -12.00
C ALA A 293 -13.25 -3.15 -11.09
N VAL A 294 -12.03 -2.98 -11.56
CA VAL A 294 -11.08 -2.01 -11.01
C VAL A 294 -11.32 -0.70 -11.73
N GLN A 295 -11.58 0.36 -10.98
CA GLN A 295 -11.82 1.69 -11.50
C GLN A 295 -10.78 2.67 -10.97
N ASP A 296 -10.39 3.62 -11.80
CA ASP A 296 -9.58 4.77 -11.40
C ASP A 296 -10.37 5.65 -10.43
N MET A 297 -9.83 5.93 -9.27
CA MET A 297 -10.54 6.66 -8.22
C MET A 297 -10.78 8.13 -8.56
N GLU A 298 -9.91 8.76 -9.34
CA GLU A 298 -10.02 10.18 -9.70
C GLU A 298 -11.07 10.44 -10.77
N THR A 299 -11.21 9.51 -11.72
CA THR A 299 -12.09 9.65 -12.88
C THR A 299 -13.32 8.77 -12.86
N GLY A 300 -13.32 7.70 -12.06
CA GLY A 300 -14.32 6.65 -12.03
C GLY A 300 -14.27 5.70 -13.23
N LYS A 301 -13.32 5.87 -14.17
CA LYS A 301 -13.26 5.04 -15.38
C LYS A 301 -12.88 3.61 -15.06
N PRO A 302 -13.60 2.59 -15.58
CA PRO A 302 -13.18 1.20 -15.51
C PRO A 302 -11.84 1.00 -16.23
N LEU A 303 -10.88 0.40 -15.54
CA LEU A 303 -9.55 0.07 -16.06
C LEU A 303 -9.50 -1.39 -16.52
N SER A 304 -10.10 -2.29 -15.74
CA SER A 304 -10.22 -3.71 -16.05
C SER A 304 -11.47 -4.27 -15.40
N SER A 305 -12.02 -5.36 -15.94
CA SER A 305 -13.20 -6.01 -15.35
C SER A 305 -13.26 -7.50 -15.68
N VAL A 306 -13.99 -8.23 -14.85
CA VAL A 306 -14.26 -9.66 -15.04
C VAL A 306 -15.63 -10.03 -14.47
N GLU A 307 -16.33 -10.94 -15.12
CA GLU A 307 -17.49 -11.59 -14.55
C GLU A 307 -17.06 -12.74 -13.64
N CYS A 308 -17.69 -12.86 -12.48
CA CYS A 308 -17.41 -13.90 -11.50
C CYS A 308 -18.72 -14.41 -10.90
N SER A 309 -18.82 -15.70 -10.61
CA SER A 309 -20.05 -16.28 -10.06
C SER A 309 -20.36 -15.69 -8.68
N LYS A 310 -21.63 -15.49 -8.41
CA LYS A 310 -22.09 -14.92 -7.13
C LYS A 310 -21.66 -15.72 -5.90
N PRO A 311 -21.63 -17.08 -5.93
CA PRO A 311 -21.16 -17.88 -4.82
C PRO A 311 -19.66 -17.76 -4.52
N ALA A 312 -18.84 -17.35 -5.51
CA ALA A 312 -17.37 -17.25 -5.32
C ALA A 312 -16.97 -16.18 -4.29
N ILE A 313 -17.76 -15.11 -4.18
CA ILE A 313 -17.52 -14.04 -3.20
C ILE A 313 -18.83 -13.74 -2.48
N LYS A 314 -18.90 -14.12 -1.22
CA LYS A 314 -20.10 -13.94 -0.39
C LYS A 314 -20.36 -12.46 -0.10
N PRO A 315 -21.62 -11.99 -0.14
CA PRO A 315 -21.98 -10.64 0.25
C PRO A 315 -21.48 -10.31 1.67
N GLY A 316 -20.85 -9.15 1.83
CA GLY A 316 -20.29 -8.70 3.11
C GLY A 316 -18.91 -9.27 3.45
N GLN A 317 -18.43 -10.27 2.72
CA GLN A 317 -17.08 -10.85 2.86
C GLN A 317 -16.21 -10.51 1.65
N TYR A 318 -16.14 -9.22 1.33
CA TYR A 318 -15.41 -8.77 0.15
C TYR A 318 -13.89 -8.84 0.37
N PRO A 319 -13.15 -9.41 -0.60
CA PRO A 319 -11.71 -9.52 -0.49
C PRO A 319 -11.05 -8.14 -0.60
N GLN A 320 -9.95 -7.98 0.12
CA GLN A 320 -9.12 -6.77 0.01
C GLN A 320 -8.34 -6.80 -1.29
N LEU A 321 -8.26 -5.65 -1.94
CA LEU A 321 -7.44 -5.45 -3.13
C LEU A 321 -5.97 -5.33 -2.72
N VAL A 322 -5.11 -6.07 -3.38
CA VAL A 322 -3.66 -6.03 -3.22
C VAL A 322 -3.06 -5.69 -4.58
N ALA A 323 -2.20 -4.68 -4.62
CA ALA A 323 -1.51 -4.25 -5.83
C ALA A 323 -0.05 -4.70 -5.82
N ALA A 324 0.47 -5.04 -6.99
CA ALA A 324 1.92 -5.10 -7.22
C ALA A 324 2.57 -3.73 -6.98
N PRO A 325 3.87 -3.64 -6.68
CA PRO A 325 4.56 -2.36 -6.50
C PRO A 325 4.34 -1.36 -7.65
N SER A 326 4.37 -1.81 -8.90
CA SER A 326 4.08 -0.97 -10.08
C SER A 326 2.62 -0.52 -10.21
N GLY A 327 1.69 -1.18 -9.53
CA GLY A 327 0.25 -0.96 -9.66
C GLY A 327 -0.38 -1.56 -10.92
N ASN A 328 0.38 -2.23 -11.79
CA ASN A 328 -0.13 -2.79 -13.05
C ASN A 328 -0.91 -4.09 -12.86
N PHE A 329 -0.60 -4.86 -11.83
CA PHE A 329 -1.27 -6.10 -11.50
C PHE A 329 -1.91 -6.01 -10.12
N LEU A 330 -3.11 -6.59 -10.02
CA LEU A 330 -3.89 -6.57 -8.78
C LEU A 330 -4.54 -7.93 -8.54
N VAL A 331 -4.69 -8.26 -7.28
CA VAL A 331 -5.43 -9.45 -6.86
C VAL A 331 -6.41 -9.12 -5.72
N ALA A 332 -7.52 -9.86 -5.65
CA ALA A 332 -8.48 -9.75 -4.55
C ALA A 332 -9.23 -11.08 -4.39
N GLY A 333 -8.83 -11.94 -3.45
CA GLY A 333 -9.40 -13.28 -3.30
C GLY A 333 -9.33 -14.07 -4.60
N PRO A 334 -10.46 -14.45 -5.22
CA PRO A 334 -10.44 -15.20 -6.48
C PRO A 334 -10.20 -14.33 -7.74
N LEU A 335 -10.08 -13.01 -7.58
CA LEU A 335 -9.97 -12.08 -8.68
C LEU A 335 -8.51 -11.71 -8.95
N ALA A 336 -8.14 -11.61 -10.23
CA ALA A 336 -6.87 -11.03 -10.66
C ALA A 336 -7.09 -10.09 -11.85
N PHE A 337 -6.28 -9.03 -11.94
CA PHE A 337 -6.39 -8.01 -12.99
C PHE A 337 -5.02 -7.63 -13.52
N ASP A 338 -4.92 -7.53 -14.84
CA ASP A 338 -3.83 -6.88 -15.58
C ASP A 338 -4.38 -5.56 -16.15
N LEU A 339 -3.96 -4.44 -15.59
CA LEU A 339 -4.42 -3.12 -16.02
C LEU A 339 -3.83 -2.69 -17.35
N SER A 340 -2.64 -3.20 -17.70
CA SER A 340 -1.96 -2.86 -18.96
C SER A 340 -2.70 -3.41 -20.17
N THR A 341 -3.20 -4.64 -20.05
CA THR A 341 -4.00 -5.32 -21.11
C THR A 341 -5.51 -5.21 -20.88
N LYS A 342 -5.94 -4.62 -19.75
CA LYS A 342 -7.35 -4.49 -19.31
C LYS A 342 -8.05 -5.83 -19.15
N ARG A 343 -7.31 -6.89 -18.83
CA ARG A 343 -7.84 -8.24 -18.63
C ARG A 343 -8.08 -8.53 -17.17
N GLY A 344 -9.18 -9.21 -16.88
CA GLY A 344 -9.49 -9.74 -15.55
C GLY A 344 -9.76 -11.24 -15.61
N PHE A 345 -9.46 -11.92 -14.50
CA PHE A 345 -9.67 -13.34 -14.31
C PHE A 345 -10.41 -13.58 -12.99
N CYS A 346 -11.30 -14.57 -13.00
CA CYS A 346 -11.95 -15.07 -11.79
C CYS A 346 -11.65 -16.56 -11.63
N PHE A 347 -10.98 -16.93 -10.54
CA PHE A 347 -10.59 -18.31 -10.22
C PHE A 347 -11.60 -18.91 -9.25
N GLU A 348 -12.83 -19.03 -9.67
CA GLU A 348 -14.00 -19.43 -8.84
C GLU A 348 -14.16 -20.92 -8.62
N GLY A 349 -13.35 -21.75 -9.30
CA GLY A 349 -13.46 -23.20 -9.19
C GLY A 349 -14.60 -23.79 -10.03
N ALA A 350 -14.69 -23.41 -11.30
CA ALA A 350 -15.59 -24.03 -12.27
C ALA A 350 -15.01 -25.34 -12.84
N ASP A 351 -15.87 -26.21 -13.37
CA ASP A 351 -15.49 -27.42 -14.13
C ASP A 351 -14.54 -28.37 -13.39
N GLY A 352 -14.76 -28.57 -12.08
CA GLY A 352 -13.97 -29.48 -11.26
C GLY A 352 -12.64 -28.91 -10.75
N THR A 353 -12.30 -27.66 -11.11
CA THR A 353 -11.18 -26.96 -10.50
C THR A 353 -11.54 -26.42 -9.10
N LYS A 354 -10.54 -26.27 -8.23
CA LYS A 354 -10.74 -25.73 -6.89
C LYS A 354 -10.72 -24.20 -6.94
N PRO A 355 -11.54 -23.50 -6.12
CA PRO A 355 -11.47 -22.06 -6.03
C PRO A 355 -10.14 -21.62 -5.44
N LEU A 356 -9.57 -20.53 -5.97
CA LEU A 356 -8.33 -19.96 -5.49
C LEU A 356 -8.59 -18.73 -4.61
N THR A 357 -7.73 -18.51 -3.63
CA THR A 357 -7.62 -17.27 -2.89
C THR A 357 -6.21 -16.72 -3.10
N LEU A 358 -6.10 -15.61 -3.82
CA LEU A 358 -4.84 -14.92 -4.10
C LEU A 358 -4.55 -13.92 -2.97
N ALA A 359 -3.29 -13.82 -2.54
CA ALA A 359 -2.88 -13.02 -1.39
C ALA A 359 -1.82 -11.96 -1.74
N SER A 360 -1.01 -12.19 -2.76
CA SER A 360 0.01 -11.24 -3.21
C SER A 360 0.27 -11.35 -4.71
N VAL A 361 0.96 -10.34 -5.28
CA VAL A 361 1.26 -10.29 -6.71
C VAL A 361 2.56 -9.51 -6.94
N THR A 362 3.36 -9.95 -7.93
CA THR A 362 4.62 -9.33 -8.35
C THR A 362 4.44 -8.37 -9.52
N ASP A 363 5.47 -7.60 -9.84
CA ASP A 363 5.51 -6.69 -10.99
C ASP A 363 5.59 -7.43 -12.35
N GLU A 364 6.02 -8.69 -12.35
CA GLU A 364 5.99 -9.57 -13.52
C GLU A 364 4.59 -10.14 -13.79
N GLY A 365 3.65 -9.96 -12.85
CA GLY A 365 2.28 -10.47 -12.92
C GLY A 365 2.17 -11.92 -12.46
N ILE A 366 3.04 -12.36 -11.56
CA ILE A 366 2.88 -13.65 -10.86
C ILE A 366 2.13 -13.40 -9.56
N ALA A 367 0.95 -13.97 -9.44
CA ALA A 367 0.18 -13.93 -8.20
C ALA A 367 0.40 -15.20 -7.38
N TYR A 368 0.47 -15.06 -6.08
CA TYR A 368 0.59 -16.17 -5.14
C TYR A 368 -0.67 -16.29 -4.29
N GLY A 369 -1.06 -17.53 -4.04
CA GLY A 369 -2.27 -17.83 -3.28
C GLY A 369 -2.35 -19.29 -2.90
N ALA A 370 -3.56 -19.73 -2.54
CA ALA A 370 -3.82 -21.16 -2.29
C ALA A 370 -5.21 -21.58 -2.77
N ALA A 371 -5.33 -22.82 -3.18
CA ALA A 371 -6.61 -23.47 -3.44
C ALA A 371 -7.25 -23.89 -2.13
N ASN A 372 -8.58 -23.73 -2.02
CA ASN A 372 -9.38 -24.08 -0.82
C ASN A 372 -9.01 -23.32 0.46
N ALA A 373 -8.31 -22.19 0.38
CA ALA A 373 -8.08 -21.33 1.53
C ALA A 373 -9.34 -20.48 1.82
N ARG A 374 -9.58 -20.18 3.10
CA ARG A 374 -10.76 -19.41 3.52
C ARG A 374 -10.67 -17.93 3.15
N ASN A 375 -9.49 -17.36 3.24
CA ASN A 375 -9.19 -15.96 2.95
C ASN A 375 -7.67 -15.75 2.80
N ALA A 376 -7.23 -14.54 2.46
CA ALA A 376 -5.80 -14.24 2.28
C ALA A 376 -4.97 -14.46 3.56
N ALA A 377 -5.51 -14.19 4.75
CA ALA A 377 -4.80 -14.44 6.00
C ALA A 377 -4.55 -15.94 6.22
N ASP A 378 -5.52 -16.79 5.87
CA ASP A 378 -5.38 -18.25 5.90
C ASP A 378 -4.29 -18.73 4.93
N VAL A 379 -4.24 -18.16 3.70
CA VAL A 379 -3.16 -18.41 2.73
C VAL A 379 -1.79 -18.08 3.33
N LEU A 380 -1.64 -16.89 3.89
CA LEU A 380 -0.36 -16.44 4.47
C LEU A 380 0.05 -17.25 5.72
N ALA A 381 -0.91 -17.82 6.43
CA ALA A 381 -0.66 -18.78 7.51
C ALA A 381 -0.31 -20.19 7.01
N GLY A 382 -0.36 -20.43 5.68
CA GLY A 382 -0.07 -21.74 5.06
C GLY A 382 -1.29 -22.65 4.94
N GLY A 383 -2.51 -22.09 4.99
CA GLY A 383 -3.74 -22.81 4.75
C GLY A 383 -3.98 -23.03 3.25
N GLY A 384 -4.66 -24.13 2.93
CA GLY A 384 -4.94 -24.55 1.55
C GLY A 384 -3.73 -25.17 0.84
N THR A 385 -3.87 -25.38 -0.46
CA THR A 385 -2.78 -25.89 -1.32
C THR A 385 -2.15 -24.71 -2.06
N PRO A 386 -0.87 -24.39 -1.87
CA PRO A 386 -0.24 -23.21 -2.44
C PRO A 386 -0.20 -23.28 -3.98
N VAL A 387 -0.40 -22.13 -4.62
CA VAL A 387 -0.43 -21.99 -6.09
C VAL A 387 0.27 -20.71 -6.51
N ALA A 388 0.81 -20.72 -7.73
CA ALA A 388 1.22 -19.54 -8.45
C ALA A 388 0.34 -19.37 -9.70
N VAL A 389 0.02 -18.12 -10.04
CA VAL A 389 -0.83 -17.76 -11.18
C VAL A 389 -0.11 -16.74 -12.04
N ALA A 390 0.12 -17.03 -13.31
CA ALA A 390 0.59 -16.05 -14.29
C ALA A 390 -0.62 -15.24 -14.78
N ILE A 391 -0.81 -14.02 -14.27
CA ILE A 391 -1.99 -13.19 -14.57
C ILE A 391 -2.09 -12.87 -16.06
N ARG A 392 -0.97 -12.65 -16.75
CA ARG A 392 -0.98 -12.33 -18.18
C ARG A 392 -1.67 -13.40 -19.04
N SER A 393 -1.55 -14.67 -18.68
CA SER A 393 -2.18 -15.81 -19.40
C SER A 393 -3.41 -16.38 -18.68
N GLY A 394 -3.55 -16.15 -17.37
CA GLY A 394 -4.53 -16.83 -16.52
C GLY A 394 -4.12 -18.26 -16.16
N THR A 395 -2.85 -18.67 -16.45
CA THR A 395 -2.37 -20.01 -16.18
C THR A 395 -2.07 -20.21 -14.70
N THR A 396 -2.54 -21.31 -14.14
CA THR A 396 -2.32 -21.67 -12.73
C THR A 396 -1.35 -22.82 -12.63
N GLY A 397 -0.42 -22.74 -11.66
CA GLY A 397 0.52 -23.82 -11.32
C GLY A 397 0.41 -24.17 -9.84
N ALA A 398 0.29 -25.47 -9.54
CA ALA A 398 0.38 -25.94 -8.15
C ALA A 398 1.83 -25.84 -7.67
N LEU A 399 2.02 -25.37 -6.45
CA LEU A 399 3.30 -25.38 -5.75
C LEU A 399 3.34 -26.61 -4.80
N PRO A 400 4.52 -27.10 -4.40
CA PRO A 400 4.64 -28.10 -3.35
C PRO A 400 3.88 -27.72 -2.08
N SER A 401 3.18 -28.68 -1.50
CA SER A 401 2.20 -28.42 -0.41
C SER A 401 2.80 -27.83 0.87
N ASN A 402 4.10 -28.00 1.09
CA ASN A 402 4.83 -27.46 2.22
C ASN A 402 5.40 -26.05 1.97
N GLN A 403 5.23 -25.48 0.78
CA GLN A 403 5.73 -24.16 0.49
C GLN A 403 4.86 -23.05 1.10
N ARG A 404 5.53 -22.04 1.63
CA ARG A 404 4.91 -20.78 2.04
C ARG A 404 4.91 -19.82 0.87
N VAL A 405 3.83 -19.07 0.71
CA VAL A 405 3.74 -18.02 -0.31
C VAL A 405 4.08 -16.66 0.31
N PRO A 406 4.68 -15.72 -0.47
CA PRO A 406 5.00 -14.40 0.04
C PRO A 406 3.73 -13.59 0.32
N GLY A 407 3.75 -12.80 1.41
CA GLY A 407 2.69 -11.83 1.71
C GLY A 407 2.79 -10.55 0.89
N ALA A 408 3.98 -10.25 0.40
CA ALA A 408 4.27 -9.20 -0.58
C ALA A 408 5.57 -9.54 -1.31
N VAL A 409 5.78 -8.91 -2.46
CA VAL A 409 7.07 -8.90 -3.15
C VAL A 409 7.43 -7.44 -3.41
N THR A 410 8.66 -7.05 -3.08
CA THR A 410 9.15 -5.68 -3.28
C THR A 410 9.43 -5.41 -4.76
N SER A 411 9.63 -4.15 -5.14
CA SER A 411 10.08 -3.77 -6.49
C SER A 411 11.41 -4.40 -6.89
N ASP A 412 12.26 -4.70 -5.91
CA ASP A 412 13.58 -5.30 -6.10
C ASP A 412 13.53 -6.83 -6.08
N GLY A 413 12.32 -7.42 -6.09
CA GLY A 413 12.11 -8.87 -6.17
C GLY A 413 12.25 -9.63 -4.86
N VAL A 414 12.34 -8.95 -3.70
CA VAL A 414 12.40 -9.64 -2.40
C VAL A 414 11.02 -10.12 -1.99
N GLY A 415 10.86 -11.42 -1.79
CA GLY A 415 9.66 -12.00 -1.20
C GLY A 415 9.63 -11.82 0.31
N LEU A 416 8.54 -11.27 0.84
CA LEU A 416 8.31 -11.05 2.27
C LEU A 416 7.40 -12.14 2.83
N PHE A 417 7.94 -12.94 3.75
CA PHE A 417 7.24 -14.08 4.34
C PHE A 417 6.96 -13.84 5.81
N ARG A 418 5.77 -14.22 6.25
CA ARG A 418 5.39 -14.19 7.66
C ARG A 418 5.45 -15.57 8.26
N TRP A 419 5.98 -15.63 9.47
CA TRP A 419 6.11 -16.84 10.25
C TRP A 419 5.82 -16.53 11.72
N THR A 420 5.29 -17.49 12.46
CA THR A 420 5.15 -17.40 13.91
C THR A 420 5.82 -18.64 14.50
N ASP A 421 6.73 -18.44 15.44
CA ASP A 421 7.46 -19.52 16.09
C ASP A 421 6.63 -20.21 17.20
N GLU A 422 7.19 -21.24 17.81
CA GLU A 422 6.54 -22.01 18.90
C GLU A 422 6.28 -21.19 20.17
N LYS A 423 6.88 -19.98 20.28
CA LYS A 423 6.69 -19.03 21.38
C LYS A 423 5.74 -17.90 21.00
N ASP A 424 4.96 -18.08 19.95
CA ASP A 424 4.05 -17.07 19.38
C ASP A 424 4.73 -15.75 18.99
N ARG A 425 6.05 -15.79 18.73
CA ARG A 425 6.75 -14.58 18.25
C ARG A 425 6.57 -14.46 16.74
N PRO A 426 6.13 -13.30 16.27
CA PRO A 426 6.04 -13.05 14.83
C PRO A 426 7.42 -12.83 14.22
N HIS A 427 7.64 -13.40 13.06
CA HIS A 427 8.82 -13.23 12.24
C HIS A 427 8.41 -12.63 10.89
N LEU A 428 9.20 -11.71 10.38
CA LEU A 428 9.15 -11.23 9.01
C LEU A 428 10.48 -11.58 8.35
N ILE A 429 10.42 -12.35 7.28
CA ILE A 429 11.60 -12.90 6.60
C ILE A 429 11.59 -12.41 5.17
N GLY A 430 12.70 -11.81 4.72
CA GLY A 430 12.93 -11.39 3.36
C GLY A 430 13.87 -12.34 2.64
N TYR A 431 13.41 -12.93 1.53
CA TYR A 431 14.25 -13.73 0.62
C TYR A 431 14.37 -13.01 -0.72
N PRO A 432 15.58 -12.72 -1.20
CA PRO A 432 15.78 -12.10 -2.51
C PRO A 432 15.38 -13.06 -3.65
N SER A 433 15.18 -12.50 -4.85
CA SER A 433 15.04 -13.31 -6.05
C SER A 433 16.27 -14.17 -6.27
N ALA A 434 16.07 -15.41 -6.73
CA ALA A 434 17.15 -16.38 -7.04
C ALA A 434 17.89 -16.06 -8.34
N ASN A 435 17.49 -15.03 -9.10
CA ASN A 435 18.06 -14.64 -10.40
C ASN A 435 19.00 -13.42 -10.29
#